data_02d25dc2e5ad4cc610b2c29b522b87da
#
_entry.id   02d25dc2e5ad4cc610b2c29b522b87da
#
_cell.length_a   1.000
_cell.length_b   1.000
_cell.length_c   1.000
_cell.angle_alpha   90.00
_cell.angle_beta   90.00
_cell.angle_gamma   90.00
#
_symmetry.space_group_name_H-M   'P 1'
#
loop_
_entity.id
_entity.type
_entity.pdbx_description
1 polymer ?
#
loop_
_entity_poly.entity_id
_entity_poly.type
_entity_poly.pdbx_seq_one_letter_code
_entity_poly.pdbx_strand_id
1 'polypeptide(L)'
;MAHYTIQTHVNAPIEDVFALWTDVERMGEWVGGVTGVTDVSGPIHRAGTTYVVHFGPVKSPTEVIEAERPRRFATKFGSWVLRGTSAATFEPDGDGTRIVQEFQTVGRISAISAWIFSRGSYEGSFRGELEKFARLVEREVASRRPSAEPPIPNR
;
A
#
# COMPACT_ATOMS: atom_id res chain seq x y z
N MET A 1 -2.25 -7.36 -20.56
CA MET A 1 -2.69 -7.48 -19.18
C MET A 1 -1.63 -8.15 -18.35
N ALA A 2 -1.27 -7.55 -17.25
CA ALA A 2 -0.29 -8.11 -16.34
C ALA A 2 -0.94 -8.35 -14.98
N HIS A 3 -0.54 -9.42 -14.32
CA HIS A 3 -1.11 -9.80 -13.04
C HIS A 3 0.03 -10.26 -12.13
N TYR A 4 0.12 -9.67 -10.95
CA TYR A 4 1.15 -10.01 -9.99
C TYR A 4 0.51 -10.29 -8.63
N THR A 5 1.04 -11.27 -7.94
CA THR A 5 0.64 -11.55 -6.55
C THR A 5 1.91 -11.56 -5.71
N ILE A 6 1.94 -10.74 -4.69
CA ILE A 6 3.11 -10.61 -3.85
C ILE A 6 2.68 -10.72 -2.41
N GLN A 7 3.49 -11.38 -1.60
CA GLN A 7 3.20 -11.55 -0.19
C GLN A 7 4.35 -11.03 0.65
N THR A 8 4.04 -10.54 1.82
CA THR A 8 5.08 -10.18 2.78
C THR A 8 4.54 -10.35 4.19
N HIS A 9 5.45 -10.55 5.15
CA HIS A 9 5.09 -10.64 6.56
C HIS A 9 5.54 -9.36 7.25
N VAL A 10 4.68 -8.84 8.12
CA VAL A 10 4.97 -7.63 8.87
C VAL A 10 4.87 -7.95 10.35
N ASN A 11 5.86 -7.59 11.12
CA ASN A 11 5.84 -7.82 12.56
C ASN A 11 5.09 -6.71 13.27
N ALA A 12 3.80 -6.64 13.01
CA ALA A 12 2.93 -5.62 13.60
C ALA A 12 1.49 -6.14 13.61
N PRO A 13 0.66 -5.65 14.52
CA PRO A 13 -0.75 -6.07 14.56
C PRO A 13 -1.49 -5.66 13.31
N ILE A 14 -2.48 -6.46 12.94
CA ILE A 14 -3.24 -6.27 11.71
C ILE A 14 -3.91 -4.89 11.64
N GLU A 15 -4.36 -4.36 12.78
CA GLU A 15 -4.99 -3.05 12.78
C GLU A 15 -3.99 -1.95 12.40
N ASP A 16 -2.77 -2.06 12.87
CA ASP A 16 -1.76 -1.06 12.54
C ASP A 16 -1.33 -1.16 11.08
N VAL A 17 -1.25 -2.39 10.58
CA VAL A 17 -0.90 -2.61 9.18
C VAL A 17 -1.98 -2.01 8.28
N PHE A 18 -3.23 -2.31 8.58
CA PHE A 18 -4.34 -1.80 7.78
C PHE A 18 -4.43 -0.26 7.87
N ALA A 19 -4.19 0.28 9.05
CA ALA A 19 -4.26 1.73 9.24
C ALA A 19 -3.24 2.47 8.39
N LEU A 20 -2.00 1.99 8.34
CA LEU A 20 -0.99 2.66 7.54
C LEU A 20 -1.24 2.44 6.04
N TRP A 21 -1.69 1.24 5.66
CA TRP A 21 -1.97 0.96 4.25
C TRP A 21 -3.04 1.91 3.70
N THR A 22 -4.05 2.19 4.52
CA THR A 22 -5.15 3.03 4.08
C THR A 22 -4.94 4.51 4.36
N ASP A 23 -3.82 4.87 4.96
CA ASP A 23 -3.47 6.27 5.15
C ASP A 23 -2.83 6.75 3.85
N VAL A 24 -3.68 6.98 2.86
CA VAL A 24 -3.23 7.20 1.48
C VAL A 24 -2.39 8.45 1.33
N GLU A 25 -2.55 9.42 2.21
CA GLU A 25 -1.76 10.64 2.12
C GLU A 25 -0.30 10.39 2.47
N ARG A 26 0.00 9.28 3.11
CA ARG A 26 1.38 8.90 3.41
C ARG A 26 1.95 7.91 2.39
N MET A 27 1.22 7.67 1.32
CA MET A 27 1.63 6.68 0.34
C MET A 27 3.04 6.91 -0.20
N GLY A 28 3.42 8.17 -0.34
CA GLY A 28 4.76 8.49 -0.85
C GLY A 28 5.91 8.02 0.04
N GLU A 29 5.61 7.62 1.28
CA GLU A 29 6.65 7.15 2.19
C GLU A 29 7.11 5.73 1.84
N TRP A 30 6.31 4.99 1.10
CA TRP A 30 6.67 3.61 0.76
C TRP A 30 6.41 3.22 -0.70
N VAL A 31 5.66 3.99 -1.45
CA VAL A 31 5.44 3.70 -2.87
C VAL A 31 6.35 4.60 -3.70
N GLY A 32 7.20 4.00 -4.50
CA GLY A 32 8.15 4.76 -5.28
C GLY A 32 7.48 5.64 -6.33
N GLY A 33 7.96 6.84 -6.47
CA GLY A 33 7.46 7.77 -7.48
C GLY A 33 6.27 8.59 -7.06
N VAL A 34 5.61 8.24 -5.96
CA VAL A 34 4.45 9.01 -5.51
C VAL A 34 4.93 10.32 -4.88
N THR A 35 4.46 11.43 -5.41
CA THR A 35 4.82 12.74 -4.90
C THR A 35 3.72 13.35 -4.05
N GLY A 36 2.51 12.80 -4.07
CA GLY A 36 1.45 13.27 -3.19
C GLY A 36 0.12 12.61 -3.52
N VAL A 37 -0.84 12.82 -2.64
CA VAL A 37 -2.21 12.35 -2.83
C VAL A 37 -3.12 13.54 -2.52
N THR A 38 -4.08 13.81 -3.40
CA THR A 38 -5.00 14.93 -3.23
C THR A 38 -6.43 14.51 -3.54
N ASP A 39 -7.35 15.42 -3.29
CA ASP A 39 -8.75 15.25 -3.69
C ASP A 39 -9.42 14.01 -3.09
N VAL A 40 -9.14 13.75 -1.83
CA VAL A 40 -9.78 12.65 -1.12
C VAL A 40 -11.24 13.05 -0.87
N SER A 41 -12.17 12.28 -1.42
CA SER A 41 -13.57 12.67 -1.45
C SER A 41 -14.35 12.30 -0.19
N GLY A 42 -13.81 11.45 0.66
CA GLY A 42 -14.53 11.00 1.84
C GLY A 42 -13.71 10.05 2.67
N PRO A 43 -14.32 9.32 3.58
CA PRO A 43 -13.60 8.37 4.42
C PRO A 43 -12.94 7.30 3.56
N ILE A 44 -11.69 7.05 3.82
CA ILE A 44 -10.93 6.10 2.99
C ILE A 44 -11.40 4.67 3.17
N HIS A 45 -12.02 4.37 4.30
CA HIS A 45 -12.50 3.02 4.58
C HIS A 45 -13.89 2.76 4.01
N ARG A 46 -14.29 3.51 3.01
CA ARG A 46 -15.61 3.36 2.40
C ARG A 46 -15.47 3.18 0.90
N ALA A 47 -16.07 2.14 0.36
CA ALA A 47 -16.11 1.94 -1.09
C ALA A 47 -16.77 3.13 -1.76
N GLY A 48 -16.25 3.56 -2.86
CA GLY A 48 -16.74 4.73 -3.59
C GLY A 48 -15.93 5.99 -3.32
N THR A 49 -15.11 6.01 -2.27
CA THR A 49 -14.24 7.17 -2.02
C THR A 49 -13.19 7.23 -3.12
N THR A 50 -12.94 8.45 -3.60
CA THR A 50 -11.97 8.65 -4.67
C THR A 50 -10.87 9.58 -4.21
N TYR A 51 -9.71 9.46 -4.85
CA TYR A 51 -8.60 10.36 -4.59
C TYR A 51 -7.67 10.32 -5.80
N VAL A 52 -6.70 11.23 -5.84
CA VAL A 52 -5.77 11.30 -6.95
C VAL A 52 -4.37 11.07 -6.43
N VAL A 53 -3.69 10.08 -6.98
CA VAL A 53 -2.29 9.81 -6.65
C VAL A 53 -1.44 10.49 -7.69
N HIS A 54 -0.45 11.25 -7.24
CA HIS A 54 0.43 11.99 -8.13
C HIS A 54 1.78 11.31 -8.24
N PHE A 55 2.21 11.06 -9.48
CA PHE A 55 3.54 10.55 -9.76
C PHE A 55 4.24 11.66 -10.55
N GLY A 56 4.69 12.70 -9.85
CA GLY A 56 5.18 13.88 -10.50
C GLY A 56 4.05 14.53 -11.31
N PRO A 57 4.22 14.71 -12.61
CA PRO A 57 3.17 15.33 -13.42
C PRO A 57 2.05 14.36 -13.80
N VAL A 58 2.22 13.08 -13.56
CA VAL A 58 1.21 12.10 -13.95
C VAL A 58 0.22 11.94 -12.80
N LYS A 59 -1.05 12.07 -13.10
CA LYS A 59 -2.12 11.92 -12.12
C LYS A 59 -2.83 10.59 -12.32
N SER A 60 -3.06 9.89 -11.24
CA SER A 60 -3.76 8.61 -11.29
C SER A 60 -5.01 8.68 -10.42
N PRO A 61 -6.17 8.97 -11.04
CA PRO A 61 -7.43 8.94 -10.29
C PRO A 61 -7.67 7.52 -9.77
N THR A 62 -8.07 7.42 -8.53
CA THR A 62 -8.20 6.15 -7.86
C THR A 62 -9.52 6.11 -7.10
N GLU A 63 -10.14 4.95 -7.09
CA GLU A 63 -11.40 4.76 -6.38
C GLU A 63 -11.28 3.53 -5.49
N VAL A 64 -11.73 3.65 -4.26
CA VAL A 64 -11.81 2.51 -3.34
C VAL A 64 -12.99 1.66 -3.79
N ILE A 65 -12.73 0.43 -4.19
CA ILE A 65 -13.81 -0.46 -4.63
C ILE A 65 -14.19 -1.48 -3.56
N GLU A 66 -13.31 -1.69 -2.59
CA GLU A 66 -13.62 -2.61 -1.51
C GLU A 66 -12.85 -2.18 -0.28
N ALA A 67 -13.50 -2.06 0.85
CA ALA A 67 -12.82 -1.74 2.10
C ALA A 67 -13.50 -2.50 3.23
N GLU A 68 -12.77 -3.48 3.80
CA GLU A 68 -13.30 -4.30 4.86
C GLU A 68 -12.24 -4.34 5.95
N ARG A 69 -12.37 -3.50 6.90
CA ARG A 69 -11.38 -3.33 7.95
C ARG A 69 -11.38 -4.51 8.90
N PRO A 70 -10.24 -5.02 9.27
CA PRO A 70 -8.89 -4.69 8.81
C PRO A 70 -8.36 -5.72 7.83
N ARG A 71 -9.22 -6.33 7.04
CA ARG A 71 -8.90 -7.50 6.26
C ARG A 71 -8.67 -7.26 4.79
N ARG A 72 -9.31 -6.27 4.23
CA ARG A 72 -9.24 -6.12 2.79
C ARG A 72 -9.37 -4.67 2.35
N PHE A 73 -8.56 -4.30 1.38
CA PHE A 73 -8.65 -2.97 0.79
C PHE A 73 -8.30 -3.09 -0.68
N ALA A 74 -9.22 -2.71 -1.55
CA ALA A 74 -8.99 -2.81 -2.98
C ALA A 74 -9.33 -1.50 -3.66
N THR A 75 -8.54 -1.13 -4.65
CA THR A 75 -8.72 0.11 -5.39
C THR A 75 -8.65 -0.15 -6.88
N LYS A 76 -9.30 0.73 -7.61
CA LYS A 76 -9.21 0.76 -9.05
C LYS A 76 -8.57 2.09 -9.40
N PHE A 77 -7.54 2.07 -10.19
CA PHE A 77 -6.85 3.28 -10.56
C PHE A 77 -6.77 3.39 -12.08
N GLY A 78 -6.71 4.61 -12.57
CA GLY A 78 -6.65 4.78 -13.99
C GLY A 78 -6.15 6.13 -14.42
N SER A 79 -5.09 6.13 -15.21
CA SER A 79 -4.66 7.29 -15.92
C SER A 79 -4.52 6.83 -17.36
N TRP A 80 -4.17 7.74 -18.24
CA TRP A 80 -3.95 7.34 -19.62
C TRP A 80 -2.66 6.52 -19.75
N VAL A 81 -1.83 6.53 -18.72
CA VAL A 81 -0.56 5.81 -18.76
C VAL A 81 -0.69 4.45 -18.07
N LEU A 82 -1.43 4.37 -16.99
CA LEU A 82 -1.49 3.14 -16.21
C LEU A 82 -2.89 2.97 -15.64
N ARG A 83 -3.51 1.84 -15.93
CA ARG A 83 -4.82 1.51 -15.39
C ARG A 83 -4.81 0.12 -14.81
N GLY A 84 -5.54 -0.08 -13.75
CA GLY A 84 -5.62 -1.40 -13.16
C GLY A 84 -6.32 -1.42 -11.83
N THR A 85 -6.13 -2.52 -11.12
CA THR A 85 -6.66 -2.70 -9.79
C THR A 85 -5.56 -3.18 -8.86
N SER A 86 -5.68 -2.82 -7.61
CA SER A 86 -4.78 -3.27 -6.56
C SER A 86 -5.64 -3.76 -5.42
N ALA A 87 -5.46 -4.98 -4.98
CA ALA A 87 -6.22 -5.55 -3.88
C ALA A 87 -5.26 -6.11 -2.85
N ALA A 88 -5.43 -5.69 -1.62
CA ALA A 88 -4.60 -6.16 -0.52
C ALA A 88 -5.47 -6.91 0.47
N THR A 89 -5.01 -8.07 0.88
CA THR A 89 -5.66 -8.87 1.92
C THR A 89 -4.70 -8.97 3.09
N PHE A 90 -5.23 -8.79 4.28
CA PHE A 90 -4.43 -8.79 5.50
C PHE A 90 -4.91 -9.92 6.38
N GLU A 91 -4.00 -10.76 6.83
CA GLU A 91 -4.33 -11.90 7.67
C GLU A 91 -3.41 -11.99 8.86
N PRO A 92 -3.91 -12.35 10.04
CA PRO A 92 -3.02 -12.58 11.16
C PRO A 92 -2.05 -13.69 10.80
N ASP A 93 -0.80 -13.54 11.21
CA ASP A 93 0.22 -14.52 10.87
C ASP A 93 1.20 -14.58 12.05
N GLY A 94 0.99 -15.51 12.95
CA GLY A 94 1.75 -15.55 14.19
C GLY A 94 1.46 -14.30 15.01
N ASP A 95 2.51 -13.62 15.41
CA ASP A 95 2.38 -12.37 16.15
C ASP A 95 2.27 -11.17 15.24
N GLY A 96 2.26 -11.39 13.96
CA GLY A 96 2.22 -10.30 12.99
C GLY A 96 1.12 -10.45 11.99
N THR A 97 1.34 -9.93 10.80
CA THR A 97 0.35 -9.87 9.73
C THR A 97 0.98 -10.29 8.42
N ARG A 98 0.24 -11.05 7.64
CA ARG A 98 0.64 -11.35 6.28
C ARG A 98 -0.17 -10.47 5.34
N ILE A 99 0.50 -9.81 4.43
CA ILE A 99 -0.13 -9.03 3.39
C ILE A 99 -0.02 -9.81 2.08
N VAL A 100 -1.15 -9.98 1.41
CA VAL A 100 -1.16 -10.56 0.06
C VAL A 100 -1.70 -9.47 -0.86
N GLN A 101 -0.88 -9.01 -1.77
CA GLN A 101 -1.28 -7.96 -2.70
C GLN A 101 -1.40 -8.54 -4.09
N GLU A 102 -2.56 -8.32 -4.71
CA GLU A 102 -2.80 -8.68 -6.09
C GLU A 102 -2.88 -7.40 -6.90
N PHE A 103 -2.13 -7.36 -7.97
CA PHE A 103 -2.04 -6.17 -8.79
C PHE A 103 -2.29 -6.57 -10.24
N GLN A 104 -3.25 -5.93 -10.87
CA GLN A 104 -3.57 -6.21 -12.26
C GLN A 104 -3.58 -4.92 -13.06
N THR A 105 -2.95 -4.94 -14.22
CA THR A 105 -3.01 -3.81 -15.14
C THR A 105 -3.72 -4.25 -16.39
N VAL A 106 -4.44 -3.35 -17.02
CA VAL A 106 -5.23 -3.68 -18.19
C VAL A 106 -5.02 -2.66 -19.30
N GLY A 107 -5.24 -3.08 -20.54
CA GLY A 107 -5.23 -2.19 -21.68
C GLY A 107 -3.89 -2.15 -22.40
N ARG A 108 -3.89 -1.56 -23.58
CA ARG A 108 -2.68 -1.46 -24.40
C ARG A 108 -1.62 -0.61 -23.74
N ILE A 109 -2.07 0.34 -22.96
CA ILE A 109 -1.18 1.25 -22.31
C ILE A 109 -0.33 0.53 -21.27
N SER A 110 -0.78 -0.62 -20.79
CA SER A 110 -0.02 -1.41 -19.84
C SER A 110 1.36 -1.76 -20.36
N ALA A 111 1.49 -2.02 -21.65
CA ALA A 111 2.79 -2.38 -22.21
C ALA A 111 3.75 -1.21 -22.15
N ILE A 112 3.26 -0.01 -22.40
CA ILE A 112 4.07 1.19 -22.34
C ILE A 112 4.44 1.48 -20.89
N SER A 113 3.50 1.33 -19.99
CA SER A 113 3.75 1.52 -18.57
C SER A 113 4.79 0.53 -18.08
N ALA A 114 4.66 -0.70 -18.49
CA ALA A 114 5.63 -1.72 -18.13
C ALA A 114 7.02 -1.33 -18.62
N TRP A 115 7.12 -0.81 -19.81
CA TRP A 115 8.41 -0.40 -20.34
C TRP A 115 8.98 0.78 -19.55
N ILE A 116 8.13 1.75 -19.21
CA ILE A 116 8.58 2.93 -18.48
C ILE A 116 9.02 2.58 -17.07
N PHE A 117 8.25 1.73 -16.38
CA PHE A 117 8.51 1.44 -15.00
C PHE A 117 9.41 0.25 -14.77
N SER A 118 9.77 -0.48 -15.78
CA SER A 118 10.40 -1.74 -15.61
C SER A 118 11.77 -1.79 -16.04
N ARG A 119 12.51 -0.90 -15.79
CA ARG A 119 13.85 -1.18 -15.99
C ARG A 119 14.35 -2.22 -15.05
N GLY A 120 13.56 -3.01 -14.57
CA GLY A 120 13.84 -4.11 -13.75
C GLY A 120 12.62 -4.89 -13.84
N SER A 121 12.17 -5.53 -12.83
CA SER A 121 10.95 -6.26 -12.86
C SER A 121 9.94 -5.47 -12.07
N TYR A 122 8.73 -5.39 -12.59
CA TYR A 122 7.62 -4.84 -11.88
C TYR A 122 7.46 -5.54 -10.54
N GLU A 123 7.51 -6.85 -10.57
CA GLU A 123 7.33 -7.65 -9.38
C GLU A 123 8.41 -7.34 -8.34
N GLY A 124 9.64 -7.20 -8.76
CA GLY A 124 10.71 -6.83 -7.85
C GLY A 124 10.52 -5.46 -7.25
N SER A 125 10.00 -4.52 -8.02
CA SER A 125 9.73 -3.18 -7.56
C SER A 125 8.63 -3.17 -6.51
N PHE A 126 7.55 -3.88 -6.77
CA PHE A 126 6.44 -3.95 -5.81
C PHE A 126 6.84 -4.70 -4.54
N ARG A 127 7.67 -5.74 -4.68
CA ARG A 127 8.16 -6.46 -3.51
C ARG A 127 9.02 -5.55 -2.65
N GLY A 128 9.85 -4.72 -3.25
CA GLY A 128 10.65 -3.76 -2.53
C GLY A 128 9.81 -2.73 -1.80
N GLU A 129 8.71 -2.31 -2.42
CA GLU A 129 7.78 -1.37 -1.79
C GLU A 129 7.09 -2.01 -0.59
N LEU A 130 6.68 -3.27 -0.71
CA LEU A 130 6.06 -3.96 0.41
C LEU A 130 7.04 -4.15 1.57
N GLU A 131 8.29 -4.41 1.27
CA GLU A 131 9.31 -4.53 2.32
C GLU A 131 9.54 -3.19 3.01
N LYS A 132 9.53 -2.11 2.25
CA LYS A 132 9.67 -0.79 2.80
C LYS A 132 8.47 -0.44 3.69
N PHE A 133 7.29 -0.80 3.24
CA PHE A 133 6.06 -0.63 4.00
C PHE A 133 6.16 -1.39 5.33
N ALA A 134 6.60 -2.65 5.27
CA ALA A 134 6.70 -3.48 6.46
C ALA A 134 7.62 -2.82 7.49
N ARG A 135 8.76 -2.34 7.05
CA ARG A 135 9.70 -1.71 7.97
C ARG A 135 9.15 -0.41 8.54
N LEU A 136 8.39 0.33 7.75
CA LEU A 136 7.79 1.58 8.21
C LEU A 136 6.78 1.30 9.33
N VAL A 137 5.89 0.33 9.13
CA VAL A 137 4.91 -0.04 10.15
C VAL A 137 5.62 -0.52 11.41
N GLU A 138 6.60 -1.40 11.24
CA GLU A 138 7.30 -1.97 12.39
C GLU A 138 7.99 -0.90 13.22
N ARG A 139 8.57 0.09 12.56
CA ARG A 139 9.19 1.18 13.28
C ARG A 139 8.18 2.03 14.02
N GLU A 140 7.04 2.30 13.40
CA GLU A 140 6.03 3.12 14.03
C GLU A 140 5.40 2.44 15.23
N VAL A 141 5.16 1.14 15.12
CA VAL A 141 4.62 0.39 16.23
C VAL A 141 5.63 0.36 17.37
N ALA A 142 6.90 0.15 17.07
CA ALA A 142 7.93 0.11 18.08
C ALA A 142 8.07 1.46 18.80
N SER A 143 7.94 2.54 18.07
CA SER A 143 8.08 3.85 18.68
C SER A 143 6.88 4.23 19.54
N ARG A 144 5.72 3.63 19.30
CA ARG A 144 4.55 3.90 20.12
C ARG A 144 4.47 3.04 21.35
N ARG A 145 5.32 2.02 21.49
CA ARG A 145 5.31 1.20 22.66
C ARG A 145 6.15 1.86 23.66
N PRO A 146 5.65 2.69 24.47
CA PRO A 146 6.45 3.43 25.30
C PRO A 146 7.14 2.59 26.24
N SER A 147 6.83 1.91 26.85
CA SER A 147 7.48 1.40 27.86
C SER A 147 7.56 0.12 27.86
N ALA A 148 7.54 -0.34 26.79
CA ALA A 148 7.81 -1.65 26.72
C ALA A 148 9.04 -1.85 27.42
N GLU A 149 9.86 -1.00 27.64
CA GLU A 149 10.93 -1.25 28.28
C GLU A 149 10.75 -1.24 29.68
N PRO A 150 11.27 -2.14 30.31
CA PRO A 150 11.12 -2.30 31.67
C PRO A 150 11.68 -1.13 32.33
N PRO A 151 11.08 -0.75 33.35
CA PRO A 151 11.57 0.29 34.10
C PRO A 151 12.87 -0.06 34.59
N ILE A 152 13.66 0.83 34.72
CA ILE A 152 14.85 0.60 35.26
C ILE A 152 14.75 0.24 36.59
N PRO A 153 15.30 -0.69 36.94
CA PRO A 153 15.24 -1.12 38.27
C PRO A 153 15.84 -0.10 39.07
N ASN A 154 15.71 0.20 39.78
CA ASN A 154 16.21 0.97 40.53
C ASN A 154 16.94 0.72 41.32
N ARG A 155 17.22 0.72 41.44
CA ARG A 155 17.90 0.63 42.04
C ARG A 155 18.15 0.82 42.85
#